data_05c37619cf3a60bf521a8a2d5b540a71
#
_entry.id   05c37619cf3a60bf521a8a2d5b540a71
#
_cell.length_a   1.000
_cell.length_b   1.000
_cell.length_c   1.000
_cell.angle_alpha   90.00
_cell.angle_beta   90.00
_cell.angle_gamma   90.00
#
_symmetry.space_group_name_H-M   'P 1'
#
loop_
_entity.id
_entity.type
_entity.pdbx_description
1 polymer ?
#
loop_
_entity_poly.entity_id
_entity_poly.type
_entity_poly.pdbx_seq_one_letter_code
_entity_poly.pdbx_strand_id
1 'polypeptide(L)'
;MQPTQKYYEADAYRREADAVILAAEPDGRGGGKLALDGTVFYPEGGGQPADHGTLTLPDGARLTVTDVHEQGGVIWHRVDALPDTAAPGTAVTGRIDWAWRFDKMQQHTGEHILSGILHQMFGAENVGFHIGSDAVRMDTSVPISAERLREAELAANRIVWQNVPVLITYPTREELARMTYRSKKEIEGQVRIVTIPGADVCACCGTHTVATGAVGQIKILAAENYKGGVRLSIVCGERALLAAQAMRQRQADIGALLSAKPSETAHAVHRVYDEYTALKFAHFGLCSELFDALAAQVAPGADAIRIVPGLDPDGLHRLAARLSEATTGLCAALTANEKGTGYCLAQAGGDVRALTKALNTALNGRGGGKPGICQGSCAAAPEQVETFLKENHTV
;
A
#
# COMPACT_ATOMS: atom_id res chain seq x y z
N MET A 1 -25.79 1.11 -34.49
CA MET A 1 -26.67 0.44 -33.49
C MET A 1 -27.42 1.50 -32.71
N GLN A 2 -28.63 1.22 -32.24
CA GLN A 2 -29.33 2.10 -31.30
C GLN A 2 -28.60 2.13 -29.97
N PRO A 3 -28.69 3.22 -29.18
CA PRO A 3 -28.12 3.29 -27.84
C PRO A 3 -28.74 2.21 -26.91
N THR A 4 -27.92 1.64 -26.05
CA THR A 4 -28.37 0.65 -25.06
C THR A 4 -29.22 1.30 -23.98
N GLN A 5 -30.37 0.73 -23.64
CA GLN A 5 -31.19 1.20 -22.52
C GLN A 5 -30.52 0.86 -21.19
N LYS A 6 -30.27 1.88 -20.37
CA LYS A 6 -29.52 1.81 -19.10
C LYS A 6 -30.48 1.61 -17.92
N TYR A 7 -30.82 0.38 -17.58
CA TYR A 7 -31.78 0.09 -16.47
C TYR A 7 -31.23 0.52 -15.11
N TYR A 8 -29.91 0.48 -14.91
CA TYR A 8 -29.24 0.90 -13.67
C TYR A 8 -29.36 2.40 -13.39
N GLU A 9 -29.66 3.24 -14.38
CA GLU A 9 -29.90 4.67 -14.16
C GLU A 9 -31.26 4.92 -13.54
N ALA A 10 -32.29 4.13 -13.92
CA ALA A 10 -33.64 4.21 -13.36
C ALA A 10 -33.71 3.55 -11.97
N ASP A 11 -33.06 2.38 -11.81
CA ASP A 11 -32.99 1.64 -10.56
C ASP A 11 -31.61 0.96 -10.41
N ALA A 12 -30.72 1.55 -9.60
CA ALA A 12 -29.41 1.00 -9.32
C ALA A 12 -29.46 -0.32 -8.53
N TYR A 13 -30.59 -0.68 -7.93
CA TYR A 13 -30.83 -1.92 -7.18
C TYR A 13 -31.40 -3.04 -8.05
N ARG A 14 -31.75 -2.77 -9.30
CA ARG A 14 -32.17 -3.80 -10.25
C ARG A 14 -31.01 -4.74 -10.53
N ARG A 15 -31.20 -6.03 -10.20
CA ARG A 15 -30.14 -7.05 -10.25
C ARG A 15 -30.17 -7.88 -11.52
N GLU A 16 -31.33 -7.92 -12.20
CA GLU A 16 -31.57 -8.80 -13.33
C GLU A 16 -32.48 -8.10 -14.36
N ALA A 17 -32.26 -8.39 -15.63
CA ALA A 17 -33.14 -7.99 -16.72
C ALA A 17 -32.96 -8.91 -17.92
N ASP A 18 -34.07 -9.09 -18.65
CA ASP A 18 -34.05 -9.66 -19.98
C ASP A 18 -33.63 -8.60 -21.00
N ALA A 19 -32.93 -9.03 -22.01
CA ALA A 19 -32.42 -8.21 -23.11
C ALA A 19 -32.26 -9.04 -24.40
N VAL A 20 -32.02 -8.36 -25.52
CA VAL A 20 -31.75 -9.00 -26.81
C VAL A 20 -30.32 -8.63 -27.24
N ILE A 21 -29.58 -9.61 -27.74
CA ILE A 21 -28.26 -9.41 -28.31
C ILE A 21 -28.42 -8.62 -29.62
N LEU A 22 -27.80 -7.45 -29.70
CA LEU A 22 -27.76 -6.62 -30.92
C LEU A 22 -26.54 -6.93 -31.79
N ALA A 23 -25.42 -7.26 -31.15
CA ALA A 23 -24.18 -7.62 -31.84
C ALA A 23 -23.32 -8.54 -30.96
N ALA A 24 -22.53 -9.39 -31.62
CA ALA A 24 -21.56 -10.28 -31.01
C ALA A 24 -20.24 -10.20 -31.77
N GLU A 25 -19.14 -9.93 -31.07
CA GLU A 25 -17.80 -9.84 -31.66
C GLU A 25 -16.84 -10.79 -30.92
N PRO A 26 -16.33 -11.83 -31.60
CA PRO A 26 -15.37 -12.76 -31.00
C PRO A 26 -14.00 -12.09 -30.80
N ASP A 27 -13.28 -12.51 -29.74
CA ASP A 27 -11.93 -12.04 -29.44
C ASP A 27 -10.82 -12.93 -30.06
N GLY A 28 -11.18 -13.99 -30.74
CA GLY A 28 -10.26 -14.97 -31.33
C GLY A 28 -9.61 -15.93 -30.32
N ARG A 29 -10.05 -15.91 -29.04
CA ARG A 29 -9.52 -16.75 -27.95
C ARG A 29 -10.61 -17.57 -27.27
N GLY A 30 -11.80 -17.61 -27.85
CA GLY A 30 -12.95 -18.34 -27.31
C GLY A 30 -13.95 -17.46 -26.54
N GLY A 31 -13.57 -16.25 -26.14
CA GLY A 31 -14.40 -15.22 -25.58
C GLY A 31 -14.84 -14.17 -26.63
N GLY A 32 -15.41 -13.08 -26.14
CA GLY A 32 -15.80 -11.98 -27.00
C GLY A 32 -16.51 -10.85 -26.26
N LYS A 33 -17.24 -10.04 -27.01
CA LYS A 33 -18.08 -8.97 -26.45
C LYS A 33 -19.46 -8.96 -27.10
N LEU A 34 -20.49 -8.67 -26.30
CA LEU A 34 -21.87 -8.59 -26.68
C LEU A 34 -22.43 -7.19 -26.46
N ALA A 35 -23.12 -6.66 -27.45
CA ALA A 35 -23.96 -5.47 -27.29
C ALA A 35 -25.41 -5.89 -27.08
N LEU A 36 -26.09 -5.29 -26.11
CA LEU A 36 -27.47 -5.58 -25.75
C LEU A 36 -28.37 -4.35 -26.04
N ASP A 37 -29.66 -4.58 -26.28
CA ASP A 37 -30.66 -3.50 -26.40
C ASP A 37 -30.93 -2.79 -25.07
N GLY A 38 -30.79 -3.49 -23.94
CA GLY A 38 -30.90 -2.96 -22.60
C GLY A 38 -30.00 -3.69 -21.61
N THR A 39 -29.59 -3.04 -20.51
CA THR A 39 -28.69 -3.67 -19.55
C THR A 39 -28.86 -3.17 -18.11
N VAL A 40 -28.66 -4.08 -17.15
CA VAL A 40 -28.50 -3.77 -15.72
C VAL A 40 -27.03 -3.54 -15.34
N PHE A 41 -26.09 -3.90 -16.22
CA PHE A 41 -24.66 -3.78 -15.96
C PHE A 41 -24.18 -2.35 -16.11
N TYR A 42 -23.54 -1.81 -15.08
CA TYR A 42 -22.88 -0.50 -15.12
C TYR A 42 -21.55 -0.62 -15.87
N PRO A 43 -21.31 0.19 -16.91
CA PRO A 43 -20.02 0.25 -17.58
C PRO A 43 -19.01 1.04 -16.74
N GLU A 44 -17.71 0.74 -16.89
CA GLU A 44 -16.67 1.53 -16.24
C GLU A 44 -16.81 3.01 -16.60
N GLY A 45 -16.84 3.87 -15.56
CA GLY A 45 -16.96 5.29 -15.77
C GLY A 45 -16.88 6.11 -14.50
N GLY A 46 -16.42 7.36 -14.61
CA GLY A 46 -16.40 8.31 -13.49
C GLY A 46 -15.55 7.85 -12.28
N GLY A 47 -14.59 6.95 -12.47
CA GLY A 47 -13.77 6.38 -11.40
C GLY A 47 -14.39 5.19 -10.67
N GLN A 48 -15.57 4.75 -11.11
CA GLN A 48 -16.21 3.50 -10.65
C GLN A 48 -15.93 2.39 -11.66
N PRO A 49 -15.41 1.20 -11.23
CA PRO A 49 -15.25 0.02 -12.08
C PRO A 49 -16.57 -0.53 -12.62
N ALA A 50 -16.48 -1.24 -13.74
CA ALA A 50 -17.60 -1.95 -14.36
C ALA A 50 -18.18 -3.02 -13.44
N ASP A 51 -19.44 -3.38 -13.69
CA ASP A 51 -20.05 -4.55 -13.07
C ASP A 51 -19.54 -5.86 -13.65
N HIS A 52 -19.62 -6.88 -12.82
CA HIS A 52 -19.45 -8.29 -13.19
C HIS A 52 -20.78 -9.03 -13.07
N GLY A 53 -20.85 -10.23 -13.63
CA GLY A 53 -22.05 -11.08 -13.49
C GLY A 53 -22.16 -12.13 -14.58
N THR A 54 -23.37 -12.48 -14.98
CA THR A 54 -23.64 -13.52 -15.96
C THR A 54 -24.71 -13.10 -16.96
N LEU A 55 -24.56 -13.57 -18.20
CA LEU A 55 -25.61 -13.60 -19.22
C LEU A 55 -26.02 -15.07 -19.40
N THR A 56 -27.31 -15.34 -19.30
CA THR A 56 -27.88 -16.69 -19.51
C THR A 56 -28.63 -16.72 -20.83
N LEU A 57 -28.26 -17.65 -21.69
CA LEU A 57 -28.89 -17.90 -22.99
C LEU A 57 -30.14 -18.81 -22.84
N PRO A 58 -31.05 -18.87 -23.82
CA PRO A 58 -32.27 -19.69 -23.77
C PRO A 58 -31.99 -21.20 -23.67
N ASP A 59 -30.84 -21.67 -24.16
CA ASP A 59 -30.38 -23.06 -24.06
C ASP A 59 -29.79 -23.40 -22.66
N GLY A 60 -29.77 -22.42 -21.74
CA GLY A 60 -29.20 -22.54 -20.39
C GLY A 60 -27.71 -22.29 -20.30
N ALA A 61 -27.01 -22.00 -21.40
CA ALA A 61 -25.61 -21.65 -21.37
C ALA A 61 -25.41 -20.33 -20.60
N ARG A 62 -24.36 -20.29 -19.76
CA ARG A 62 -24.02 -19.12 -18.94
C ARG A 62 -22.68 -18.57 -19.40
N LEU A 63 -22.67 -17.26 -19.69
CA LEU A 63 -21.49 -16.49 -20.07
C LEU A 63 -21.11 -15.59 -18.91
N THR A 64 -19.86 -15.65 -18.44
CA THR A 64 -19.37 -14.77 -17.37
C THR A 64 -19.05 -13.39 -17.96
N VAL A 65 -19.72 -12.36 -17.48
CA VAL A 65 -19.40 -10.96 -17.80
C VAL A 65 -18.24 -10.52 -16.92
N THR A 66 -17.08 -10.26 -17.54
CA THR A 66 -15.84 -9.90 -16.83
C THR A 66 -15.54 -8.41 -16.89
N ASP A 67 -16.16 -7.69 -17.82
CA ASP A 67 -15.95 -6.27 -18.02
C ASP A 67 -17.07 -5.66 -18.85
N VAL A 68 -17.35 -4.36 -18.65
CA VAL A 68 -18.42 -3.64 -19.35
C VAL A 68 -17.94 -2.23 -19.70
N HIS A 69 -18.05 -1.85 -20.98
CA HIS A 69 -17.65 -0.55 -21.48
C HIS A 69 -18.73 0.10 -22.36
N GLU A 70 -18.81 1.41 -22.30
CA GLU A 70 -19.68 2.20 -23.20
C GLU A 70 -18.87 2.80 -24.36
N GLN A 71 -19.37 2.64 -25.58
CA GLN A 71 -18.81 3.26 -26.79
C GLN A 71 -19.94 3.79 -27.66
N GLY A 72 -20.00 5.11 -27.85
CA GLY A 72 -21.00 5.74 -28.71
C GLY A 72 -22.45 5.47 -28.28
N GLY A 73 -22.72 5.39 -26.98
CA GLY A 73 -24.05 5.09 -26.42
C GLY A 73 -24.41 3.60 -26.40
N VAL A 74 -23.56 2.72 -26.95
CA VAL A 74 -23.72 1.26 -26.94
C VAL A 74 -22.88 0.67 -25.81
N ILE A 75 -23.49 -0.17 -24.96
CA ILE A 75 -22.80 -0.83 -23.86
C ILE A 75 -22.40 -2.24 -24.30
N TRP A 76 -21.09 -2.51 -24.25
CA TRP A 76 -20.46 -3.75 -24.61
C TRP A 76 -20.10 -4.55 -23.34
N HIS A 77 -20.51 -5.83 -23.32
CA HIS A 77 -20.28 -6.77 -22.22
C HIS A 77 -19.23 -7.76 -22.67
N ARG A 78 -18.04 -7.74 -22.06
CA ARG A 78 -16.99 -8.72 -22.31
C ARG A 78 -17.33 -10.04 -21.62
N VAL A 79 -17.29 -11.13 -22.38
CA VAL A 79 -17.64 -12.47 -21.90
C VAL A 79 -16.48 -13.44 -22.06
N ASP A 80 -16.38 -14.39 -21.14
CA ASP A 80 -15.34 -15.42 -21.08
C ASP A 80 -15.50 -16.48 -22.19
N ALA A 81 -16.73 -16.70 -22.66
CA ALA A 81 -17.07 -17.62 -23.75
C ALA A 81 -18.09 -16.98 -24.70
N LEU A 82 -17.97 -17.26 -26.00
CA LEU A 82 -18.91 -16.77 -27.02
C LEU A 82 -19.35 -17.94 -27.90
N PRO A 83 -20.37 -18.72 -27.51
CA PRO A 83 -20.91 -19.81 -28.32
C PRO A 83 -21.68 -19.26 -29.52
N ASP A 84 -21.83 -20.08 -30.59
CA ASP A 84 -22.59 -19.71 -31.80
C ASP A 84 -24.05 -19.36 -31.51
N THR A 85 -24.62 -19.88 -30.40
CA THR A 85 -25.98 -19.56 -29.94
C THR A 85 -26.12 -18.15 -29.41
N ALA A 86 -25.00 -17.45 -29.08
CA ALA A 86 -24.99 -16.04 -28.67
C ALA A 86 -24.98 -15.08 -29.89
N ALA A 87 -25.92 -15.27 -30.81
CA ALA A 87 -26.04 -14.51 -32.06
C ALA A 87 -26.99 -13.29 -31.90
N PRO A 88 -26.85 -12.26 -32.77
CA PRO A 88 -27.81 -11.16 -32.82
C PRO A 88 -29.28 -11.65 -32.96
N GLY A 89 -30.18 -11.06 -32.19
CA GLY A 89 -31.58 -11.47 -32.08
C GLY A 89 -31.86 -12.51 -30.99
N THR A 90 -30.85 -13.09 -30.36
CA THR A 90 -31.04 -14.04 -29.24
C THR A 90 -31.41 -13.28 -27.96
N ALA A 91 -32.48 -13.74 -27.30
CA ALA A 91 -32.84 -13.25 -25.97
C ALA A 91 -31.83 -13.74 -24.92
N VAL A 92 -31.50 -12.91 -23.94
CA VAL A 92 -30.62 -13.24 -22.82
C VAL A 92 -31.17 -12.67 -21.52
N THR A 93 -30.92 -13.33 -20.42
CA THR A 93 -31.14 -12.78 -19.08
C THR A 93 -29.81 -12.38 -18.45
N GLY A 94 -29.64 -11.08 -18.23
CA GLY A 94 -28.45 -10.53 -17.57
C GLY A 94 -28.64 -10.40 -16.06
N ARG A 95 -27.70 -10.93 -15.28
CA ARG A 95 -27.69 -10.86 -13.81
C ARG A 95 -26.34 -10.38 -13.30
N ILE A 96 -26.34 -9.25 -12.58
CA ILE A 96 -25.11 -8.70 -11.99
C ILE A 96 -24.66 -9.47 -10.73
N ASP A 97 -23.35 -9.42 -10.44
CA ASP A 97 -22.83 -9.72 -9.10
C ASP A 97 -23.24 -8.58 -8.16
N TRP A 98 -24.25 -8.88 -7.33
CA TRP A 98 -24.82 -7.89 -6.43
C TRP A 98 -23.84 -7.46 -5.33
N ALA A 99 -23.02 -8.38 -4.82
CA ALA A 99 -22.05 -8.05 -3.78
C ALA A 99 -21.02 -7.06 -4.31
N TRP A 100 -20.54 -7.27 -5.55
CA TRP A 100 -19.65 -6.35 -6.24
C TRP A 100 -20.29 -4.98 -6.47
N ARG A 101 -21.49 -4.94 -7.05
CA ARG A 101 -22.23 -3.70 -7.30
C ARG A 101 -22.46 -2.91 -6.01
N PHE A 102 -22.95 -3.58 -4.95
CA PHE A 102 -23.29 -2.92 -3.70
C PHE A 102 -22.05 -2.35 -3.00
N ASP A 103 -20.95 -3.08 -3.02
CA ASP A 103 -19.66 -2.56 -2.55
C ASP A 103 -19.30 -1.27 -3.29
N LYS A 104 -19.36 -1.24 -4.63
CA LYS A 104 -19.03 -0.03 -5.40
C LYS A 104 -19.99 1.13 -5.08
N MET A 105 -21.28 0.85 -4.88
CA MET A 105 -22.24 1.86 -4.45
C MET A 105 -21.93 2.43 -3.07
N GLN A 106 -21.52 1.58 -2.11
CA GLN A 106 -21.09 2.03 -0.78
C GLN A 106 -19.85 2.92 -0.87
N GLN A 107 -18.83 2.50 -1.64
CA GLN A 107 -17.61 3.27 -1.82
C GLN A 107 -17.91 4.62 -2.48
N HIS A 108 -18.70 4.65 -3.55
CA HIS A 108 -19.00 5.85 -4.32
C HIS A 108 -19.84 6.85 -3.52
N THR A 109 -20.91 6.37 -2.88
CA THR A 109 -21.76 7.23 -2.04
C THR A 109 -21.00 7.76 -0.83
N GLY A 110 -20.16 6.94 -0.21
CA GLY A 110 -19.32 7.36 0.91
C GLY A 110 -18.28 8.40 0.51
N GLU A 111 -17.72 8.30 -0.69
CA GLU A 111 -16.83 9.33 -1.25
C GLU A 111 -17.57 10.64 -1.43
N HIS A 112 -18.76 10.63 -2.03
CA HIS A 112 -19.57 11.85 -2.17
C HIS A 112 -19.87 12.52 -0.84
N ILE A 113 -20.26 11.75 0.18
CA ILE A 113 -20.50 12.27 1.53
C ILE A 113 -19.23 12.94 2.07
N LEU A 114 -18.09 12.23 2.06
CA LEU A 114 -16.85 12.76 2.60
C LEU A 114 -16.35 13.95 1.81
N SER A 115 -16.34 13.89 0.47
CA SER A 115 -15.85 14.99 -0.37
C SER A 115 -16.72 16.25 -0.24
N GLY A 116 -18.04 16.08 -0.08
CA GLY A 116 -18.95 17.19 0.16
C GLY A 116 -18.72 17.85 1.54
N ILE A 117 -18.51 17.03 2.59
CA ILE A 117 -18.16 17.54 3.93
C ILE A 117 -16.79 18.26 3.91
N LEU A 118 -15.78 17.72 3.22
CA LEU A 118 -14.47 18.38 3.07
C LEU A 118 -14.59 19.72 2.33
N HIS A 119 -15.45 19.77 1.30
CA HIS A 119 -15.76 21.02 0.61
C HIS A 119 -16.43 22.05 1.55
N GLN A 120 -17.45 21.64 2.28
CA GLN A 120 -18.18 22.53 3.22
C GLN A 120 -17.30 23.06 4.34
N MET A 121 -16.43 22.19 4.92
CA MET A 121 -15.60 22.57 6.07
C MET A 121 -14.33 23.33 5.69
N PHE A 122 -13.77 23.06 4.52
CA PHE A 122 -12.41 23.52 4.17
C PHE A 122 -12.28 24.14 2.79
N GLY A 123 -13.35 24.19 1.98
CA GLY A 123 -13.30 24.60 0.57
C GLY A 123 -12.49 23.62 -0.29
N ALA A 124 -12.32 22.39 0.17
CA ALA A 124 -11.52 21.39 -0.53
C ALA A 124 -12.29 20.79 -1.71
N GLU A 125 -11.74 20.92 -2.91
CA GLU A 125 -12.28 20.26 -4.09
C GLU A 125 -11.71 18.85 -4.24
N ASN A 126 -12.54 17.90 -4.71
CA ASN A 126 -12.07 16.60 -5.13
C ASN A 126 -11.49 16.71 -6.56
N VAL A 127 -10.16 16.65 -6.67
CA VAL A 127 -9.42 16.78 -7.95
C VAL A 127 -8.98 15.43 -8.52
N GLY A 128 -9.27 14.31 -7.84
CA GLY A 128 -8.97 12.96 -8.29
C GLY A 128 -9.76 11.92 -7.51
N PHE A 129 -10.34 10.93 -8.22
CA PHE A 129 -11.13 9.86 -7.61
C PHE A 129 -10.99 8.56 -8.38
N HIS A 130 -10.83 7.46 -7.64
CA HIS A 130 -10.81 6.12 -8.20
C HIS A 130 -11.18 5.08 -7.13
N ILE A 131 -12.14 4.22 -7.43
CA ILE A 131 -12.48 3.07 -6.58
C ILE A 131 -11.55 1.90 -6.94
N GLY A 132 -10.51 1.70 -6.14
CA GLY A 132 -9.61 0.55 -6.26
C GLY A 132 -10.16 -0.74 -5.66
N SER A 133 -9.38 -1.83 -5.78
CA SER A 133 -9.68 -3.11 -5.14
C SER A 133 -9.71 -3.01 -3.62
N ASP A 134 -8.73 -2.32 -3.05
CA ASP A 134 -8.49 -2.29 -1.60
C ASP A 134 -9.09 -1.05 -0.93
N ALA A 135 -8.97 0.10 -1.59
CA ALA A 135 -9.45 1.37 -1.07
C ALA A 135 -9.87 2.33 -2.20
N VAL A 136 -10.67 3.30 -1.86
CA VAL A 136 -10.95 4.47 -2.70
C VAL A 136 -9.82 5.47 -2.51
N ARG A 137 -9.24 5.96 -3.61
CA ARG A 137 -8.32 7.09 -3.61
C ARG A 137 -9.07 8.37 -3.96
N MET A 138 -8.88 9.38 -3.14
CA MET A 138 -9.46 10.71 -3.35
C MET A 138 -8.39 11.77 -3.11
N ASP A 139 -8.20 12.67 -4.07
CA ASP A 139 -7.23 13.76 -3.98
C ASP A 139 -7.96 15.08 -3.71
N THR A 140 -7.49 15.85 -2.73
CA THR A 140 -8.04 17.18 -2.40
C THR A 140 -7.20 18.29 -2.99
N SER A 141 -7.82 19.45 -3.26
CA SER A 141 -7.14 20.64 -3.79
C SER A 141 -6.33 21.43 -2.77
N VAL A 142 -6.55 21.19 -1.47
CA VAL A 142 -5.92 21.93 -0.37
C VAL A 142 -5.37 20.98 0.69
N PRO A 143 -4.30 21.38 1.44
CA PRO A 143 -3.78 20.59 2.53
C PRO A 143 -4.76 20.61 3.73
N ILE A 144 -4.93 19.45 4.36
CA ILE A 144 -5.80 19.27 5.53
C ILE A 144 -5.04 18.50 6.59
N SER A 145 -5.00 19.00 7.82
CA SER A 145 -4.31 18.33 8.93
C SER A 145 -5.02 17.04 9.35
N ALA A 146 -4.27 16.10 9.94
CA ALA A 146 -4.82 14.84 10.44
C ALA A 146 -5.94 15.03 11.46
N GLU A 147 -5.88 16.09 12.28
CA GLU A 147 -6.93 16.44 13.24
C GLU A 147 -8.22 16.84 12.53
N ARG A 148 -8.13 17.75 11.55
CA ARG A 148 -9.29 18.21 10.76
C ARG A 148 -9.88 17.09 9.91
N LEU A 149 -9.03 16.14 9.43
CA LEU A 149 -9.53 14.94 8.75
C LEU A 149 -10.34 14.04 9.69
N ARG A 150 -9.95 13.89 10.95
CA ARG A 150 -10.76 13.16 11.95
C ARG A 150 -12.12 13.84 12.22
N GLU A 151 -12.15 15.16 12.27
CA GLU A 151 -13.40 15.91 12.42
C GLU A 151 -14.32 15.72 11.21
N ALA A 152 -13.77 15.80 10.00
CA ALA A 152 -14.51 15.58 8.75
C ALA A 152 -15.01 14.12 8.63
N GLU A 153 -14.21 13.13 8.99
CA GLU A 153 -14.61 11.72 9.04
C GLU A 153 -15.81 11.51 9.98
N LEU A 154 -15.78 12.12 11.15
CA LEU A 154 -16.89 12.04 12.09
C LEU A 154 -18.14 12.77 11.56
N ALA A 155 -17.98 13.94 10.95
CA ALA A 155 -19.08 14.68 10.33
C ALA A 155 -19.72 13.88 9.17
N ALA A 156 -18.91 13.26 8.32
CA ALA A 156 -19.38 12.39 7.24
C ALA A 156 -20.18 11.18 7.78
N ASN A 157 -19.69 10.53 8.84
CA ASN A 157 -20.42 9.43 9.47
C ASN A 157 -21.71 9.87 10.15
N ARG A 158 -21.83 11.09 10.64
CA ARG A 158 -23.11 11.62 11.14
C ARG A 158 -24.16 11.70 10.04
N ILE A 159 -23.79 12.03 8.79
CA ILE A 159 -24.71 11.97 7.64
C ILE A 159 -25.10 10.51 7.34
N VAL A 160 -24.18 9.57 7.43
CA VAL A 160 -24.51 8.13 7.30
C VAL A 160 -25.55 7.72 8.34
N TRP A 161 -25.37 8.09 9.60
CA TRP A 161 -26.28 7.71 10.70
C TRP A 161 -27.65 8.37 10.63
N GLN A 162 -27.76 9.55 9.97
CA GLN A 162 -29.07 10.19 9.73
C GLN A 162 -29.93 9.41 8.73
N ASN A 163 -29.35 8.51 7.93
CA ASN A 163 -30.02 7.69 6.93
C ASN A 163 -30.93 8.50 5.99
N VAL A 164 -30.40 9.62 5.47
CA VAL A 164 -31.15 10.46 4.54
C VAL A 164 -31.17 9.87 3.14
N PRO A 165 -32.23 10.10 2.33
CA PRO A 165 -32.31 9.57 0.96
C PRO A 165 -31.23 10.19 0.07
N VAL A 166 -30.70 9.39 -0.85
CA VAL A 166 -29.87 9.86 -1.95
C VAL A 166 -30.76 10.12 -3.15
N LEU A 167 -30.89 11.37 -3.54
CA LEU A 167 -31.79 11.81 -4.58
C LEU A 167 -31.07 11.90 -5.93
N ILE A 168 -31.68 11.37 -6.96
CA ILE A 168 -31.17 11.44 -8.33
C ILE A 168 -32.18 12.23 -9.16
N THR A 169 -31.70 13.29 -9.82
CA THR A 169 -32.54 14.14 -10.67
C THR A 169 -31.86 14.42 -12.01
N TYR A 170 -32.66 14.77 -12.99
CA TYR A 170 -32.25 15.18 -14.33
C TYR A 170 -32.80 16.56 -14.63
N PRO A 171 -32.21 17.63 -14.04
CA PRO A 171 -32.71 18.99 -14.20
C PRO A 171 -32.66 19.47 -15.66
N THR A 172 -33.57 20.36 -16.00
CA THR A 172 -33.51 21.12 -17.25
C THR A 172 -32.33 22.10 -17.26
N ARG A 173 -31.96 22.65 -18.41
CA ARG A 173 -30.89 23.67 -18.48
C ARG A 173 -31.22 24.92 -17.67
N GLU A 174 -32.48 25.29 -17.57
CA GLU A 174 -32.94 26.45 -16.77
C GLU A 174 -32.82 26.18 -15.26
N GLU A 175 -33.17 24.98 -14.84
CA GLU A 175 -33.00 24.53 -13.42
C GLU A 175 -31.53 24.46 -13.07
N LEU A 176 -30.68 23.85 -13.91
CA LEU A 176 -29.22 23.77 -13.70
C LEU A 176 -28.57 25.15 -13.55
N ALA A 177 -29.01 26.14 -14.33
CA ALA A 177 -28.50 27.51 -14.26
C ALA A 177 -28.77 28.18 -12.90
N ARG A 178 -29.75 27.67 -12.13
CA ARG A 178 -30.13 28.17 -10.79
C ARG A 178 -29.62 27.31 -9.64
N MET A 179 -29.03 26.15 -9.97
CA MET A 179 -28.52 25.19 -8.96
C MET A 179 -27.03 25.45 -8.67
N THR A 180 -26.66 25.36 -7.42
CA THR A 180 -25.25 25.22 -7.02
C THR A 180 -24.94 23.73 -6.89
N TYR A 181 -24.06 23.22 -7.71
CA TYR A 181 -23.60 21.84 -7.67
C TYR A 181 -22.12 21.74 -8.03
N ARG A 182 -21.47 20.68 -7.56
CA ARG A 182 -20.09 20.38 -7.88
C ARG A 182 -20.03 19.55 -9.19
N SER A 183 -19.04 19.82 -10.02
CA SER A 183 -18.76 19.00 -11.19
C SER A 183 -17.26 18.93 -11.45
N LYS A 184 -16.77 17.74 -11.79
CA LYS A 184 -15.36 17.50 -12.13
C LYS A 184 -15.05 17.83 -13.60
N LYS A 185 -16.07 17.97 -14.44
CA LYS A 185 -15.95 18.21 -15.89
C LYS A 185 -17.13 19.05 -16.38
N GLU A 186 -16.92 19.78 -17.46
CA GLU A 186 -18.05 20.28 -18.26
C GLU A 186 -18.79 19.09 -18.87
N ILE A 187 -20.11 19.08 -18.74
CA ILE A 187 -20.97 17.99 -19.20
C ILE A 187 -21.80 18.51 -20.36
N GLU A 188 -21.62 17.91 -21.54
CA GLU A 188 -22.47 18.12 -22.68
C GLU A 188 -23.71 17.22 -22.60
N GLY A 189 -24.90 17.77 -22.92
CA GLY A 189 -26.16 17.03 -22.90
C GLY A 189 -26.91 17.11 -21.59
N GLN A 190 -27.61 16.00 -21.24
CA GLN A 190 -28.42 15.91 -20.03
C GLN A 190 -27.53 15.64 -18.83
N VAL A 191 -27.60 16.51 -17.81
CA VAL A 191 -26.83 16.39 -16.58
C VAL A 191 -27.62 15.59 -15.54
N ARG A 192 -27.00 14.56 -14.98
CA ARG A 192 -27.56 13.79 -13.87
C ARG A 192 -26.97 14.33 -12.55
N ILE A 193 -27.82 14.82 -11.67
CA ILE A 193 -27.46 15.36 -10.36
C ILE A 193 -27.76 14.34 -9.28
N VAL A 194 -26.77 14.08 -8.44
CA VAL A 194 -26.88 13.30 -7.20
C VAL A 194 -26.87 14.28 -6.04
N THR A 195 -27.96 14.28 -5.26
CA THR A 195 -28.10 15.12 -4.05
C THR A 195 -28.13 14.26 -2.80
N ILE A 196 -27.24 14.52 -1.89
CA ILE A 196 -27.19 13.93 -0.55
C ILE A 196 -27.45 15.07 0.43
N PRO A 197 -28.67 15.19 0.98
CA PRO A 197 -29.04 16.29 1.87
C PRO A 197 -28.04 16.47 3.02
N GLY A 198 -27.57 17.71 3.19
CA GLY A 198 -26.58 18.05 4.23
C GLY A 198 -25.13 17.68 3.93
N ALA A 199 -24.87 16.95 2.83
CA ALA A 199 -23.51 16.54 2.45
C ALA A 199 -23.09 17.05 1.08
N ASP A 200 -23.78 16.69 0.00
CA ASP A 200 -23.31 16.96 -1.36
C ASP A 200 -24.41 17.18 -2.38
N VAL A 201 -24.14 18.02 -3.37
CA VAL A 201 -24.90 18.16 -4.63
C VAL A 201 -23.88 18.11 -5.76
N CYS A 202 -23.88 17.04 -6.56
CA CYS A 202 -22.82 16.81 -7.53
C CYS A 202 -23.35 16.19 -8.83
N ALA A 203 -22.78 16.60 -9.96
CA ALA A 203 -23.01 15.94 -11.23
C ALA A 203 -22.24 14.61 -11.26
N CYS A 204 -22.96 13.48 -11.34
CA CYS A 204 -22.39 12.15 -11.30
C CYS A 204 -23.24 11.13 -12.06
N CYS A 205 -22.59 10.26 -12.85
CA CYS A 205 -23.24 9.17 -13.60
C CYS A 205 -23.12 7.80 -12.92
N GLY A 206 -22.40 7.70 -11.79
CA GLY A 206 -22.20 6.44 -11.09
C GLY A 206 -23.43 5.89 -10.39
N THR A 207 -23.33 4.68 -9.86
CA THR A 207 -24.39 4.07 -9.05
C THR A 207 -24.22 4.41 -7.58
N HIS A 208 -25.33 4.65 -6.90
CA HIS A 208 -25.34 5.09 -5.49
C HIS A 208 -26.32 4.25 -4.66
N THR A 209 -26.09 4.23 -3.34
CA THR A 209 -27.05 3.67 -2.39
C THR A 209 -28.33 4.53 -2.35
N VAL A 210 -29.49 3.92 -2.07
CA VAL A 210 -30.76 4.66 -2.00
C VAL A 210 -30.84 5.60 -0.82
N ALA A 211 -30.06 5.34 0.23
CA ALA A 211 -29.96 6.20 1.43
C ALA A 211 -28.56 6.09 2.03
N THR A 212 -28.17 7.11 2.78
CA THR A 212 -26.82 7.22 3.37
C THR A 212 -26.54 6.11 4.39
N GLY A 213 -27.55 5.61 5.11
CA GLY A 213 -27.39 4.52 6.06
C GLY A 213 -26.89 3.20 5.41
N ALA A 214 -27.20 2.97 4.14
CA ALA A 214 -26.71 1.81 3.38
C ALA A 214 -25.20 1.87 3.07
N VAL A 215 -24.55 3.03 3.23
CA VAL A 215 -23.10 3.17 3.17
C VAL A 215 -22.42 2.44 4.33
N GLY A 216 -23.07 2.34 5.48
CA GLY A 216 -22.55 1.70 6.69
C GLY A 216 -21.61 2.61 7.48
N GLN A 217 -20.33 2.57 7.21
CA GLN A 217 -19.31 3.40 7.85
C GLN A 217 -18.33 3.94 6.81
N ILE A 218 -17.90 5.18 6.99
CA ILE A 218 -16.80 5.79 6.20
C ILE A 218 -15.56 5.84 7.08
N LYS A 219 -14.42 5.31 6.59
CA LYS A 219 -13.15 5.30 7.31
C LYS A 219 -12.01 5.81 6.44
N ILE A 220 -11.31 6.83 6.92
CA ILE A 220 -10.04 7.28 6.35
C ILE A 220 -8.93 6.36 6.88
N LEU A 221 -8.26 5.61 5.99
CA LEU A 221 -7.18 4.70 6.35
C LEU A 221 -5.82 5.40 6.35
N ALA A 222 -5.60 6.29 5.38
CA ALA A 222 -4.35 7.03 5.23
C ALA A 222 -4.59 8.40 4.61
N ALA A 223 -3.69 9.32 4.89
CA ALA A 223 -3.63 10.66 4.31
C ALA A 223 -2.17 11.01 4.02
N GLU A 224 -1.87 11.39 2.79
CA GLU A 224 -0.53 11.71 2.32
C GLU A 224 -0.55 13.07 1.61
N ASN A 225 0.50 13.88 1.81
CA ASN A 225 0.62 15.13 1.06
C ASN A 225 0.79 14.82 -0.44
N TYR A 226 -0.04 15.44 -1.27
CA TYR A 226 -0.03 15.20 -2.71
C TYR A 226 -0.40 16.44 -3.51
N LYS A 227 0.51 16.90 -4.37
CA LYS A 227 0.31 18.02 -5.35
C LYS A 227 -0.34 19.28 -4.75
N GLY A 228 0.09 19.67 -3.56
CA GLY A 228 -0.46 20.86 -2.87
C GLY A 228 -1.74 20.63 -2.06
N GLY A 229 -2.28 19.42 -2.10
CA GLY A 229 -3.40 18.95 -1.28
C GLY A 229 -3.07 17.69 -0.50
N VAL A 230 -4.07 16.85 -0.28
CA VAL A 230 -3.93 15.57 0.43
C VAL A 230 -4.54 14.46 -0.42
N ARG A 231 -3.82 13.37 -0.57
CA ARG A 231 -4.35 12.09 -1.08
C ARG A 231 -4.88 11.28 0.08
N LEU A 232 -6.15 10.94 0.03
CA LEU A 232 -6.83 10.10 1.01
C LEU A 232 -7.01 8.68 0.45
N SER A 233 -6.78 7.69 1.31
CA SER A 233 -7.25 6.32 1.12
C SER A 233 -8.43 6.09 2.06
N ILE A 234 -9.61 5.85 1.50
CA ILE A 234 -10.84 5.66 2.27
C ILE A 234 -11.51 4.34 1.95
N VAL A 235 -12.26 3.82 2.88
CA VAL A 235 -13.09 2.63 2.72
C VAL A 235 -14.46 2.85 3.36
N CYS A 236 -15.49 2.22 2.78
CA CYS A 236 -16.86 2.31 3.28
C CYS A 236 -17.46 0.92 3.47
N GLY A 237 -18.49 0.82 4.31
CA GLY A 237 -19.29 -0.38 4.50
C GLY A 237 -18.48 -1.58 5.02
N GLU A 238 -18.64 -2.72 4.36
CA GLU A 238 -17.95 -3.96 4.73
C GLU A 238 -16.42 -3.79 4.75
N ARG A 239 -15.85 -3.07 3.78
CA ARG A 239 -14.40 -2.80 3.76
C ARG A 239 -13.92 -2.05 5.01
N ALA A 240 -14.74 -1.12 5.54
CA ALA A 240 -14.41 -0.40 6.77
C ALA A 240 -14.42 -1.33 7.99
N LEU A 241 -15.37 -2.25 8.06
CA LEU A 241 -15.44 -3.27 9.12
C LEU A 241 -14.22 -4.20 9.06
N LEU A 242 -13.89 -4.72 7.87
CA LEU A 242 -12.74 -5.61 7.67
C LEU A 242 -11.42 -4.90 8.03
N ALA A 243 -11.27 -3.62 7.67
CA ALA A 243 -10.11 -2.82 8.04
C ALA A 243 -10.00 -2.66 9.57
N ALA A 244 -11.11 -2.39 10.26
CA ALA A 244 -11.14 -2.30 11.73
C ALA A 244 -10.77 -3.63 12.40
N GLN A 245 -11.28 -4.76 11.87
CA GLN A 245 -10.94 -6.11 12.35
C GLN A 245 -9.43 -6.40 12.17
N ALA A 246 -8.88 -6.07 11.00
CA ALA A 246 -7.45 -6.25 10.73
C ALA A 246 -6.56 -5.38 11.64
N MET A 247 -6.97 -4.14 11.93
CA MET A 247 -6.27 -3.27 12.89
C MET A 247 -6.29 -3.88 14.29
N ARG A 248 -7.44 -4.35 14.74
CA ARG A 248 -7.59 -5.01 16.05
C ARG A 248 -6.74 -6.27 16.15
N GLN A 249 -6.68 -7.09 15.09
CA GLN A 249 -5.88 -8.31 15.09
C GLN A 249 -4.39 -7.98 15.20
N ARG A 250 -3.87 -7.03 14.41
CA ARG A 250 -2.46 -6.59 14.53
C ARG A 250 -2.12 -6.08 15.92
N GLN A 251 -3.03 -5.33 16.55
CA GLN A 251 -2.83 -4.85 17.92
C GLN A 251 -2.80 -6.01 18.92
N ALA A 252 -3.67 -7.04 18.74
CA ALA A 252 -3.68 -8.22 19.57
C ALA A 252 -2.38 -9.04 19.42
N ASP A 253 -1.87 -9.20 18.19
CA ASP A 253 -0.63 -9.92 17.92
C ASP A 253 0.58 -9.23 18.58
N ILE A 254 0.67 -7.89 18.48
CA ILE A 254 1.71 -7.10 19.17
C ILE A 254 1.55 -7.23 20.68
N GLY A 255 0.32 -7.15 21.19
CA GLY A 255 0.03 -7.31 22.62
C GLY A 255 0.44 -8.69 23.14
N ALA A 256 0.16 -9.75 22.40
CA ALA A 256 0.58 -11.11 22.74
C ALA A 256 2.11 -11.25 22.80
N LEU A 257 2.84 -10.71 21.80
CA LEU A 257 4.30 -10.72 21.76
C LEU A 257 4.92 -9.99 22.97
N LEU A 258 4.33 -8.87 23.39
CA LEU A 258 4.85 -8.02 24.46
C LEU A 258 4.21 -8.29 25.84
N SER A 259 3.32 -9.30 25.96
CA SER A 259 2.53 -9.58 27.17
C SER A 259 1.79 -8.34 27.69
N ALA A 260 1.24 -7.54 26.77
CA ALA A 260 0.58 -6.27 27.05
C ALA A 260 -0.92 -6.31 26.71
N LYS A 261 -1.74 -5.61 27.50
CA LYS A 261 -3.16 -5.41 27.16
C LYS A 261 -3.30 -4.50 25.93
N PRO A 262 -4.41 -4.59 25.16
CA PRO A 262 -4.61 -3.75 23.99
C PRO A 262 -4.41 -2.25 24.24
N SER A 263 -4.88 -1.72 25.37
CA SER A 263 -4.71 -0.30 25.73
C SER A 263 -3.27 0.09 26.08
N GLU A 264 -2.41 -0.88 26.37
CA GLU A 264 -1.04 -0.68 26.83
C GLU A 264 0.02 -1.03 25.76
N THR A 265 -0.43 -1.48 24.58
CA THR A 265 0.46 -1.97 23.49
C THR A 265 1.50 -0.92 23.09
N ALA A 266 1.08 0.35 22.90
CA ALA A 266 1.98 1.44 22.54
C ALA A 266 3.05 1.67 23.61
N HIS A 267 2.65 1.68 24.91
CA HIS A 267 3.60 1.82 26.04
C HIS A 267 4.59 0.65 26.09
N ALA A 268 4.12 -0.58 25.86
CA ALA A 268 4.99 -1.75 25.83
C ALA A 268 6.03 -1.70 24.71
N VAL A 269 5.65 -1.20 23.52
CA VAL A 269 6.60 -0.98 22.42
C VAL A 269 7.66 0.05 22.80
N HIS A 270 7.28 1.18 23.40
CA HIS A 270 8.23 2.20 23.86
C HIS A 270 9.18 1.63 24.91
N ARG A 271 8.66 0.90 25.91
CA ARG A 271 9.48 0.28 26.93
C ARG A 271 10.55 -0.65 26.33
N VAL A 272 10.18 -1.55 25.42
CA VAL A 272 11.14 -2.46 24.76
C VAL A 272 12.15 -1.69 23.93
N TYR A 273 11.74 -0.61 23.24
CA TYR A 273 12.65 0.24 22.51
C TYR A 273 13.67 0.95 23.41
N ASP A 274 13.23 1.46 24.55
CA ASP A 274 14.08 2.12 25.54
C ASP A 274 15.05 1.13 26.19
N GLU A 275 14.58 -0.06 26.57
CA GLU A 275 15.38 -1.16 27.10
C GLU A 275 16.44 -1.61 26.08
N TYR A 276 16.06 -1.80 24.82
CA TYR A 276 16.99 -2.12 23.73
C TYR A 276 18.07 -1.04 23.57
N THR A 277 17.65 0.21 23.59
CA THR A 277 18.56 1.36 23.44
C THR A 277 19.54 1.43 24.61
N ALA A 278 19.07 1.28 25.85
CA ALA A 278 19.91 1.24 27.03
C ALA A 278 20.90 0.07 26.99
N LEU A 279 20.43 -1.14 26.59
CA LEU A 279 21.29 -2.32 26.44
C LEU A 279 22.38 -2.09 25.38
N LYS A 280 22.04 -1.45 24.26
CA LYS A 280 23.00 -1.12 23.21
C LYS A 280 24.10 -0.16 23.74
N PHE A 281 23.74 0.85 24.52
CA PHE A 281 24.71 1.76 25.14
C PHE A 281 25.58 1.05 26.18
N ALA A 282 24.98 0.21 27.04
CA ALA A 282 25.74 -0.56 28.02
C ALA A 282 26.73 -1.52 27.34
N HIS A 283 26.28 -2.23 26.30
CA HIS A 283 27.14 -3.10 25.49
C HIS A 283 28.32 -2.32 24.86
N PHE A 284 28.04 -1.13 24.29
CA PHE A 284 29.09 -0.27 23.74
C PHE A 284 30.12 0.15 24.78
N GLY A 285 29.68 0.49 26.02
CA GLY A 285 30.54 0.84 27.12
C GLY A 285 31.45 -0.33 27.55
N LEU A 286 30.85 -1.51 27.75
CA LEU A 286 31.60 -2.73 28.11
C LEU A 286 32.63 -3.12 27.03
N CYS A 287 32.27 -3.00 25.75
CA CYS A 287 33.21 -3.21 24.64
C CYS A 287 34.37 -2.20 24.72
N SER A 288 34.11 -0.94 25.03
CA SER A 288 35.16 0.07 25.15
C SER A 288 36.13 -0.24 26.31
N GLU A 289 35.62 -0.61 27.47
CA GLU A 289 36.43 -1.03 28.61
C GLU A 289 37.28 -2.27 28.29
N LEU A 290 36.69 -3.27 27.61
CA LEU A 290 37.42 -4.46 27.14
C LEU A 290 38.52 -4.07 26.15
N PHE A 291 38.25 -3.19 25.20
CA PHE A 291 39.23 -2.75 24.19
C PHE A 291 40.39 -1.99 24.84
N ASP A 292 40.12 -1.14 25.81
CA ASP A 292 41.13 -0.46 26.61
C ASP A 292 42.02 -1.45 27.39
N ALA A 293 41.40 -2.43 28.03
CA ALA A 293 42.14 -3.48 28.78
C ALA A 293 43.02 -4.33 27.82
N LEU A 294 42.52 -4.69 26.64
CA LEU A 294 43.29 -5.43 25.63
C LEU A 294 44.44 -4.59 25.05
N ALA A 295 44.21 -3.31 24.79
CA ALA A 295 45.26 -2.39 24.32
C ALA A 295 46.37 -2.14 25.35
N ALA A 296 46.01 -2.04 26.65
CA ALA A 296 46.95 -1.86 27.72
C ALA A 296 47.95 -3.04 27.89
N GLN A 297 47.62 -4.22 27.39
CA GLN A 297 48.47 -5.43 27.42
C GLN A 297 49.44 -5.49 26.21
N VAL A 298 49.38 -4.55 25.29
CA VAL A 298 50.23 -4.56 24.08
C VAL A 298 51.54 -3.82 24.33
N ALA A 299 52.68 -4.50 24.10
CA ALA A 299 53.96 -3.88 24.20
C ALA A 299 54.20 -2.93 23.00
N PRO A 300 54.87 -1.77 23.17
CA PRO A 300 55.22 -0.88 22.05
C PRO A 300 55.99 -1.63 20.96
N GLY A 301 55.61 -1.47 19.73
CA GLY A 301 56.24 -2.12 18.56
C GLY A 301 55.84 -3.57 18.32
N ALA A 302 55.09 -4.22 19.21
CA ALA A 302 54.66 -5.59 19.06
C ALA A 302 53.37 -5.69 18.21
N ASP A 303 53.19 -6.80 17.49
CA ASP A 303 51.93 -7.14 16.85
C ASP A 303 50.86 -7.48 17.87
N ALA A 304 49.63 -7.08 17.61
CA ALA A 304 48.49 -7.28 18.50
C ALA A 304 47.30 -7.95 17.78
N ILE A 305 47.27 -9.28 17.75
CA ILE A 305 46.15 -10.03 17.19
C ILE A 305 45.22 -10.47 18.32
N ARG A 306 43.95 -10.14 18.22
CA ARG A 306 42.93 -10.49 19.22
C ARG A 306 41.69 -11.12 18.57
N ILE A 307 41.34 -12.32 19.07
CA ILE A 307 40.11 -13.02 18.72
C ILE A 307 39.09 -12.70 19.81
N VAL A 308 38.04 -11.94 19.46
CA VAL A 308 36.97 -11.54 20.39
C VAL A 308 35.64 -11.98 19.81
N PRO A 309 34.93 -12.95 20.45
CA PRO A 309 33.66 -13.44 19.92
C PRO A 309 32.56 -12.38 19.96
N GLY A 310 31.63 -12.43 18.98
CA GLY A 310 30.41 -11.62 18.99
C GLY A 310 30.58 -10.16 18.62
N LEU A 311 31.76 -9.72 18.16
CA LEU A 311 31.92 -8.38 17.63
C LEU A 311 31.24 -8.25 16.27
N ASP A 312 30.43 -7.20 16.12
CA ASP A 312 29.94 -6.73 14.85
C ASP A 312 31.04 -6.02 14.04
N PRO A 313 30.81 -5.67 12.77
CA PRO A 313 31.81 -4.96 11.96
C PRO A 313 32.31 -3.65 12.59
N ASP A 314 31.47 -2.89 13.29
CA ASP A 314 31.88 -1.65 13.99
C ASP A 314 32.77 -1.97 15.20
N GLY A 315 32.43 -2.98 15.97
CA GLY A 315 33.24 -3.47 17.09
C GLY A 315 34.63 -3.94 16.65
N LEU A 316 34.74 -4.69 15.56
CA LEU A 316 36.03 -5.08 14.96
C LEU A 316 36.86 -3.87 14.57
N HIS A 317 36.25 -2.90 13.91
CA HIS A 317 36.93 -1.66 13.51
C HIS A 317 37.43 -0.88 14.73
N ARG A 318 36.60 -0.71 15.75
CA ARG A 318 36.95 0.01 17.00
C ARG A 318 38.06 -0.70 17.76
N LEU A 319 38.00 -2.04 17.88
CA LEU A 319 39.07 -2.79 18.56
C LEU A 319 40.40 -2.66 17.80
N ALA A 320 40.43 -2.87 16.48
CA ALA A 320 41.65 -2.74 15.69
C ALA A 320 42.23 -1.33 15.76
N ALA A 321 41.39 -0.30 15.66
CA ALA A 321 41.81 1.11 15.82
C ALA A 321 42.39 1.34 17.22
N ARG A 322 41.73 0.87 18.29
CA ARG A 322 42.21 1.06 19.67
C ARG A 322 43.57 0.36 19.93
N LEU A 323 43.74 -0.87 19.39
CA LEU A 323 45.02 -1.57 19.45
C LEU A 323 46.11 -0.79 18.71
N SER A 324 45.83 -0.19 17.55
CA SER A 324 46.81 0.58 16.75
C SER A 324 47.24 1.92 17.38
N GLU A 325 46.52 2.38 18.40
CA GLU A 325 46.96 3.52 19.22
C GLU A 325 48.03 3.10 20.26
N ALA A 326 48.12 1.83 20.62
CA ALA A 326 49.03 1.31 21.61
C ALA A 326 50.35 0.80 21.02
N THR A 327 50.42 0.50 19.73
CA THR A 327 51.61 -0.08 19.08
C THR A 327 51.72 0.37 17.62
N THR A 328 52.95 0.36 17.07
CA THR A 328 53.27 0.53 15.65
C THR A 328 53.29 -0.79 14.87
N GLY A 329 53.19 -1.93 15.58
CA GLY A 329 53.01 -3.26 14.98
C GLY A 329 51.69 -3.47 14.28
N LEU A 330 51.52 -4.63 13.64
CA LEU A 330 50.24 -5.05 13.04
C LEU A 330 49.18 -5.28 14.15
N CYS A 331 48.05 -4.66 14.00
CA CYS A 331 46.88 -4.89 14.86
C CYS A 331 45.80 -5.62 14.09
N ALA A 332 45.23 -6.68 14.66
CA ALA A 332 44.15 -7.43 14.07
C ALA A 332 43.06 -7.73 15.10
N ALA A 333 41.83 -7.38 14.80
CA ALA A 333 40.64 -7.80 15.51
C ALA A 333 39.91 -8.87 14.68
N LEU A 334 39.64 -10.02 15.29
CA LEU A 334 39.03 -11.18 14.63
C LEU A 334 37.80 -11.63 15.40
N THR A 335 36.75 -12.05 14.71
CA THR A 335 35.55 -12.66 15.31
C THR A 335 35.03 -13.82 14.46
N ALA A 336 34.64 -14.92 15.10
CA ALA A 336 33.92 -15.99 14.39
C ALA A 336 32.51 -15.55 14.02
N ASN A 337 32.04 -15.92 12.83
CA ASN A 337 30.68 -15.77 12.38
C ASN A 337 30.21 -17.02 11.62
N GLU A 338 28.94 -17.08 11.22
CA GLU A 338 28.35 -18.27 10.56
C GLU A 338 29.05 -18.66 9.23
N LYS A 339 29.82 -17.76 8.62
CA LYS A 339 30.49 -17.95 7.31
C LYS A 339 32.00 -18.04 7.40
N GLY A 340 32.56 -18.06 8.64
CA GLY A 340 34.01 -18.08 8.90
C GLY A 340 34.43 -16.98 9.85
N THR A 341 35.32 -16.05 9.43
CA THR A 341 35.89 -15.00 10.27
C THR A 341 35.61 -13.61 9.70
N GLY A 342 35.05 -12.73 10.54
CA GLY A 342 35.11 -11.28 10.36
C GLY A 342 36.43 -10.75 10.88
N TYR A 343 37.09 -9.86 10.14
CA TYR A 343 38.37 -9.30 10.54
C TYR A 343 38.47 -7.78 10.32
N CYS A 344 39.27 -7.12 11.11
CA CYS A 344 39.76 -5.78 10.86
C CYS A 344 41.25 -5.73 11.16
N LEU A 345 42.07 -5.26 10.17
CA LEU A 345 43.50 -5.06 10.26
C LEU A 345 43.79 -3.59 10.35
N ALA A 346 44.68 -3.19 11.27
CA ALA A 346 45.10 -1.79 11.42
C ALA A 346 46.60 -1.72 11.70
N GLN A 347 47.28 -0.63 11.26
CA GLN A 347 48.68 -0.33 11.58
C GLN A 347 48.93 1.18 11.59
N ALA A 348 49.37 1.69 12.71
CA ALA A 348 49.69 3.12 12.84
C ALA A 348 50.87 3.48 11.92
N GLY A 349 50.64 4.42 10.99
CA GLY A 349 51.64 4.86 10.01
C GLY A 349 52.00 3.84 8.93
N GLY A 350 51.36 2.65 8.90
CA GLY A 350 51.60 1.58 7.93
C GLY A 350 50.54 1.48 6.83
N ASP A 351 50.69 0.48 5.97
CA ASP A 351 49.76 0.16 4.89
C ASP A 351 49.38 -1.33 4.89
N VAL A 352 48.21 -1.65 5.42
CA VAL A 352 47.70 -3.03 5.54
C VAL A 352 46.95 -3.54 4.31
N ARG A 353 46.87 -2.77 3.20
CA ARG A 353 46.09 -3.19 2.00
C ARG A 353 46.67 -4.39 1.28
N ALA A 354 48.02 -4.46 1.16
CA ALA A 354 48.68 -5.60 0.53
C ALA A 354 48.46 -6.89 1.31
N LEU A 355 48.64 -6.85 2.64
CA LEU A 355 48.39 -7.96 3.54
C LEU A 355 46.92 -8.39 3.51
N THR A 356 45.99 -7.43 3.50
CA THR A 356 44.54 -7.71 3.37
C THR A 356 44.23 -8.42 2.07
N LYS A 357 44.84 -8.01 0.96
CA LYS A 357 44.64 -8.67 -0.36
C LYS A 357 45.19 -10.09 -0.34
N ALA A 358 46.38 -10.30 0.24
CA ALA A 358 46.98 -11.62 0.39
C ALA A 358 46.12 -12.56 1.24
N LEU A 359 45.62 -12.06 2.38
CA LEU A 359 44.68 -12.77 3.26
C LEU A 359 43.41 -13.19 2.49
N ASN A 360 42.76 -12.25 1.80
CA ASN A 360 41.56 -12.53 1.04
C ASN A 360 41.79 -13.60 -0.06
N THR A 361 42.94 -13.57 -0.72
CA THR A 361 43.29 -14.54 -1.75
C THR A 361 43.53 -15.93 -1.14
N ALA A 362 44.29 -16.02 -0.04
CA ALA A 362 44.66 -17.28 0.60
C ALA A 362 43.49 -17.96 1.32
N LEU A 363 42.62 -17.17 1.96
CA LEU A 363 41.58 -17.67 2.84
C LEU A 363 40.16 -17.48 2.27
N ASN A 364 40.02 -17.34 0.98
CA ASN A 364 38.73 -17.14 0.28
C ASN A 364 37.91 -16.00 0.92
N GLY A 365 38.54 -14.86 1.11
CA GLY A 365 37.98 -13.70 1.75
C GLY A 365 37.63 -12.58 0.80
N ARG A 366 36.98 -11.56 1.35
CA ARG A 366 36.68 -10.30 0.69
C ARG A 366 36.70 -9.16 1.70
N GLY A 367 37.25 -8.03 1.29
CA GLY A 367 37.36 -6.85 2.13
C GLY A 367 38.38 -5.90 1.55
N GLY A 368 38.60 -4.79 2.25
CA GLY A 368 39.51 -3.73 1.89
C GLY A 368 39.35 -2.51 2.78
N GLY A 369 40.02 -1.43 2.43
CA GLY A 369 39.94 -0.18 3.21
C GLY A 369 40.93 0.86 2.78
N LYS A 370 41.34 1.71 3.74
CA LYS A 370 42.36 2.73 3.61
C LYS A 370 43.75 2.16 3.99
N PRO A 371 44.86 2.81 3.68
CA PRO A 371 46.21 2.29 4.02
C PRO A 371 46.35 1.82 5.48
N GLY A 372 45.97 2.67 6.43
CA GLY A 372 46.12 2.39 7.86
C GLY A 372 45.11 1.40 8.45
N ILE A 373 44.00 1.08 7.76
CA ILE A 373 42.95 0.20 8.27
C ILE A 373 42.16 -0.47 7.15
N CYS A 374 42.02 -1.78 7.22
CA CYS A 374 41.23 -2.60 6.29
C CYS A 374 40.33 -3.57 7.04
N GLN A 375 39.13 -3.83 6.50
CA GLN A 375 38.13 -4.70 7.12
C GLN A 375 37.54 -5.66 6.10
N GLY A 376 37.16 -6.86 6.55
CA GLY A 376 36.58 -7.85 5.67
C GLY A 376 36.07 -9.10 6.39
N SER A 377 35.85 -10.13 5.59
CA SER A 377 35.52 -11.47 6.09
C SER A 377 36.12 -12.53 5.18
N CYS A 378 36.42 -13.72 5.74
CA CYS A 378 36.91 -14.87 5.01
C CYS A 378 36.26 -16.18 5.51
N ALA A 379 36.41 -17.26 4.74
CA ALA A 379 35.80 -18.55 5.06
C ALA A 379 36.57 -19.37 6.12
N ALA A 380 37.81 -18.95 6.46
CA ALA A 380 38.67 -19.62 7.43
C ALA A 380 38.24 -19.37 8.88
N ALA A 381 38.61 -20.25 9.79
CA ALA A 381 38.46 -20.04 11.23
C ALA A 381 39.38 -18.93 11.75
N PRO A 382 39.03 -18.24 12.88
CA PRO A 382 39.85 -17.15 13.42
C PRO A 382 41.33 -17.53 13.69
N GLU A 383 41.58 -18.74 14.16
CA GLU A 383 42.92 -19.26 14.46
C GLU A 383 43.76 -19.44 13.18
N GLN A 384 43.13 -19.80 12.05
CA GLN A 384 43.82 -19.90 10.76
C GLN A 384 44.16 -18.49 10.22
N VAL A 385 43.27 -17.50 10.44
CA VAL A 385 43.55 -16.11 10.10
C VAL A 385 44.70 -15.56 10.96
N GLU A 386 44.72 -15.85 12.25
CA GLU A 386 45.79 -15.48 13.17
C GLU A 386 47.15 -16.07 12.73
N THR A 387 47.18 -17.37 12.40
CA THR A 387 48.39 -18.06 11.90
C THR A 387 48.86 -17.41 10.61
N PHE A 388 47.96 -17.19 9.64
CA PHE A 388 48.29 -16.53 8.38
C PHE A 388 48.93 -15.13 8.61
N LEU A 389 48.37 -14.35 9.51
CA LEU A 389 48.88 -13.00 9.82
C LEU A 389 50.29 -13.04 10.41
N LYS A 390 50.53 -13.97 11.34
CA LYS A 390 51.87 -14.16 11.97
C LYS A 390 52.96 -14.62 11.00
N GLU A 391 52.58 -15.42 10.00
CA GLU A 391 53.52 -15.93 9.00
C GLU A 391 53.81 -14.94 7.87
N ASN A 392 52.89 -14.04 7.54
CA ASN A 392 52.98 -13.14 6.39
C ASN A 392 53.20 -11.66 6.74
N HIS A 393 53.23 -11.31 8.04
CA HIS A 393 53.66 -10.00 8.50
C HIS A 393 55.10 -10.10 9.01
N THR A 394 56.06 -9.77 8.15
CA THR A 394 57.44 -9.57 8.54
C THR A 394 57.64 -8.13 8.97
N VAL A 395 58.11 -7.92 10.20
CA VAL A 395 58.50 -6.59 10.76
C VAL A 395 59.62 -5.98 9.95
#